data_d878a387e3167b626e6ed1657ead9938
#
_entry.id   d878a387e3167b626e6ed1657ead9938
#
_cell.length_a   1.000
_cell.length_b   1.000
_cell.length_c   1.000
_cell.angle_alpha   90.00
_cell.angle_beta   90.00
_cell.angle_gamma   90.00
#
_symmetry.space_group_name_H-M   'P 1'
#
loop_
_entity.id
_entity.type
_entity.pdbx_description
1 polymer ?
#
loop_
_entity_poly.entity_id
_entity_poly.type
_entity_poly.pdbx_seq_one_letter_code
_entity_poly.pdbx_strand_id
1 'polypeptide(L)'
;MIRFEHVTKRYEDKNALSDLNLEIRDGEIFGLIGHNGAGKTTTISILTSIIEASYGEVYVDDMALSQHRDAIKKKIAYVPDSPDLFLNLTANDYWYFLTRIYDLEASQVEERLTALMTTFDLTENRYNLISSFSHGMRQKVVVIGALLVNPQIWVLDEPLTGLDPQASYDLKEAMRHHAKEGNSVLLSTHVLSVAEQLCDRIGILKKGKLIFQGSLAELKAKYPDKDLESIYLEMVGRKVEEV
;
A
#
# COMPACT_ATOMS: atom_id res chain seq x y z
N MET A 1 2.18 14.63 3.59
CA MET A 1 0.72 14.44 3.88
C MET A 1 -0.05 14.18 2.60
N ILE A 2 -1.02 13.23 2.59
CA ILE A 2 -1.86 12.90 1.45
C ILE A 2 -3.31 13.25 1.78
N ARG A 3 -4.02 13.94 0.87
CA ARG A 3 -5.45 14.25 1.02
C ARG A 3 -6.21 13.91 -0.25
N PHE A 4 -7.33 13.23 -0.09
CA PHE A 4 -8.35 13.04 -1.11
C PHE A 4 -9.50 13.99 -0.79
N GLU A 5 -9.87 14.85 -1.72
CA GLU A 5 -10.94 15.84 -1.54
C GLU A 5 -12.05 15.57 -2.56
N HIS A 6 -13.19 15.11 -2.06
CA HIS A 6 -14.40 14.81 -2.84
C HIS A 6 -14.16 13.86 -4.02
N VAL A 7 -13.22 12.90 -3.88
CA VAL A 7 -12.81 12.05 -4.98
C VAL A 7 -13.89 11.03 -5.32
N THR A 8 -14.32 11.06 -6.58
CA THR A 8 -15.27 10.10 -7.15
C THR A 8 -14.64 9.44 -8.37
N LYS A 9 -14.78 8.12 -8.47
CA LYS A 9 -14.42 7.35 -9.66
C LYS A 9 -15.62 6.60 -10.19
N ARG A 10 -15.99 6.91 -11.43
CA ARG A 10 -17.09 6.26 -12.14
C ARG A 10 -16.54 5.42 -13.29
N TYR A 11 -17.03 4.19 -13.39
CA TYR A 11 -16.86 3.31 -14.54
C TYR A 11 -18.24 3.06 -15.12
N GLU A 12 -18.48 3.54 -16.35
CA GLU A 12 -19.80 3.45 -17.00
C GLU A 12 -20.91 3.94 -16.05
N ASP A 13 -21.79 3.04 -15.62
CA ASP A 13 -22.91 3.36 -14.74
C ASP A 13 -22.67 3.10 -13.25
N LYS A 14 -21.45 2.64 -12.86
CA LYS A 14 -21.13 2.28 -11.48
C LYS A 14 -20.05 3.18 -10.90
N ASN A 15 -20.31 3.72 -9.72
CA ASN A 15 -19.30 4.39 -8.92
C ASN A 15 -18.45 3.37 -8.16
N ALA A 16 -17.15 3.33 -8.45
CA ALA A 16 -16.17 2.56 -7.67
C ALA A 16 -15.75 3.32 -6.40
N LEU A 17 -15.73 4.66 -6.49
CA LEU A 17 -15.59 5.56 -5.34
C LEU A 17 -16.66 6.65 -5.44
N SER A 18 -17.20 7.08 -4.32
CA SER A 18 -18.22 8.11 -4.21
C SER A 18 -17.88 9.08 -3.09
N ASP A 19 -17.48 10.29 -3.46
CA ASP A 19 -17.21 11.40 -2.55
C ASP A 19 -16.20 11.02 -1.44
N LEU A 20 -15.08 10.40 -1.83
CA LEU A 20 -14.03 10.00 -0.90
C LEU A 20 -13.30 11.22 -0.36
N ASN A 21 -13.38 11.41 0.95
CA ASN A 21 -12.60 12.39 1.70
C ASN A 21 -11.70 11.62 2.67
N LEU A 22 -10.38 11.63 2.44
CA LEU A 22 -9.41 10.80 3.16
C LEU A 22 -8.14 11.59 3.41
N GLU A 23 -7.60 11.49 4.62
CA GLU A 23 -6.33 12.11 5.00
C GLU A 23 -5.37 11.07 5.57
N ILE A 24 -4.14 11.04 5.03
CA ILE A 24 -3.01 10.22 5.51
C ILE A 24 -1.88 11.16 5.90
N ARG A 25 -1.39 11.02 7.14
CA ARG A 25 -0.38 11.91 7.72
C ARG A 25 1.02 11.40 7.42
N ASP A 26 2.00 12.29 7.54
CA ASP A 26 3.40 11.88 7.46
C ASP A 26 3.79 11.07 8.69
N GLY A 27 4.67 10.09 8.50
CA GLY A 27 5.17 9.25 9.58
C GLY A 27 4.16 8.23 10.13
N GLU A 28 3.02 7.99 9.46
CA GLU A 28 2.06 6.97 9.89
C GLU A 28 1.97 5.78 8.95
N ILE A 29 1.60 4.65 9.51
CA ILE A 29 1.12 3.49 8.76
C ILE A 29 -0.39 3.57 8.73
N PHE A 30 -0.95 3.88 7.56
CA PHE A 30 -2.39 3.98 7.35
C PHE A 30 -2.94 2.72 6.67
N GLY A 31 -3.91 2.06 7.29
CA GLY A 31 -4.57 0.87 6.76
C GLY A 31 -5.88 1.21 6.03
N LEU A 32 -5.98 0.88 4.75
CA LEU A 32 -7.23 0.99 4.00
C LEU A 32 -7.94 -0.37 4.00
N ILE A 33 -9.02 -0.49 4.78
CA ILE A 33 -9.71 -1.75 5.06
C ILE A 33 -11.00 -1.83 4.26
N GLY A 34 -11.32 -3.00 3.76
CA GLY A 34 -12.59 -3.26 3.10
C GLY A 34 -12.60 -4.62 2.39
N HIS A 35 -13.79 -5.15 2.14
CA HIS A 35 -13.95 -6.36 1.33
C HIS A 35 -13.52 -6.14 -0.14
N ASN A 36 -13.40 -7.21 -0.90
CA ASN A 36 -13.10 -7.11 -2.34
C ASN A 36 -14.20 -6.32 -3.06
N GLY A 37 -13.78 -5.35 -3.88
CA GLY A 37 -14.68 -4.41 -4.54
C GLY A 37 -15.18 -3.25 -3.65
N ALA A 38 -14.62 -3.05 -2.43
CA ALA A 38 -14.97 -1.90 -1.59
C ALA A 38 -14.44 -0.57 -2.13
N GLY A 39 -13.43 -0.59 -3.02
CA GLY A 39 -12.81 0.60 -3.60
C GLY A 39 -11.32 0.79 -3.23
N LYS A 40 -10.70 -0.13 -2.48
CA LYS A 40 -9.29 -0.04 -2.02
C LYS A 40 -8.31 0.17 -3.19
N THR A 41 -8.26 -0.80 -4.11
CA THR A 41 -7.38 -0.75 -5.29
C THR A 41 -7.67 0.46 -6.19
N THR A 42 -8.94 0.89 -6.30
CA THR A 42 -9.29 2.12 -7.03
C THR A 42 -8.71 3.36 -6.35
N THR A 43 -8.77 3.45 -5.03
CA THR A 43 -8.16 4.54 -4.24
C THR A 43 -6.66 4.59 -4.46
N ILE A 44 -5.99 3.43 -4.34
CA ILE A 44 -4.55 3.28 -4.58
C ILE A 44 -4.20 3.65 -6.03
N SER A 45 -4.95 3.16 -7.02
CA SER A 45 -4.69 3.43 -8.43
C SER A 45 -4.82 4.91 -8.80
N ILE A 46 -5.71 5.65 -8.12
CA ILE A 46 -5.80 7.11 -8.29
C ILE A 46 -4.57 7.79 -7.66
N LEU A 47 -4.21 7.46 -6.43
CA LEU A 47 -3.05 8.04 -5.74
C LEU A 47 -1.76 7.81 -6.53
N THR A 48 -1.56 6.59 -7.04
CA THR A 48 -0.39 6.21 -7.84
C THR A 48 -0.46 6.71 -9.29
N SER A 49 -1.54 7.45 -9.63
CA SER A 49 -1.77 8.01 -10.95
C SER A 49 -1.77 6.96 -12.09
N ILE A 50 -2.21 5.74 -11.78
CA ILE A 50 -2.49 4.69 -12.79
C ILE A 50 -3.80 5.00 -13.49
N ILE A 51 -4.80 5.50 -12.75
CA ILE A 51 -6.07 5.97 -13.28
C ILE A 51 -6.37 7.38 -12.76
N GLU A 52 -7.18 8.15 -13.50
CA GLU A 52 -7.64 9.48 -13.09
C GLU A 52 -8.95 9.38 -12.30
N ALA A 53 -9.15 10.29 -11.35
CA ALA A 53 -10.44 10.51 -10.73
C ALA A 53 -11.45 11.06 -11.76
N SER A 54 -12.74 10.73 -11.60
CA SER A 54 -13.79 11.34 -12.43
C SER A 54 -14.17 12.73 -11.92
N TYR A 55 -14.10 12.94 -10.60
CA TYR A 55 -14.34 14.21 -9.90
C TYR A 55 -13.49 14.25 -8.64
N GLY A 56 -13.28 15.47 -8.13
CA GLY A 56 -12.47 15.72 -6.95
C GLY A 56 -10.97 15.75 -7.27
N GLU A 57 -10.14 15.90 -6.26
CA GLU A 57 -8.69 16.03 -6.42
C GLU A 57 -7.94 15.26 -5.32
N VAL A 58 -6.73 14.83 -5.63
CA VAL A 58 -5.78 14.27 -4.66
C VAL A 58 -4.63 15.23 -4.50
N TYR A 59 -4.28 15.51 -3.27
CA TYR A 59 -3.13 16.34 -2.93
C TYR A 59 -2.05 15.53 -2.22
N VAL A 60 -0.81 15.74 -2.59
CA VAL A 60 0.38 15.23 -1.90
C VAL A 60 1.27 16.44 -1.57
N ASP A 61 1.48 16.69 -0.29
CA ASP A 61 2.23 17.87 0.21
C ASP A 61 1.71 19.17 -0.43
N ASP A 62 0.38 19.34 -0.41
CA ASP A 62 -0.36 20.47 -1.00
C ASP A 62 -0.24 20.62 -2.52
N MET A 63 0.45 19.71 -3.21
CA MET A 63 0.49 19.65 -4.67
C MET A 63 -0.68 18.84 -5.22
N ALA A 64 -1.49 19.43 -6.10
CA ALA A 64 -2.57 18.73 -6.78
C ALA A 64 -1.99 17.68 -7.76
N LEU A 65 -2.48 16.43 -7.66
CA LEU A 65 -2.00 15.32 -8.48
C LEU A 65 -2.24 15.56 -9.98
N SER A 66 -3.36 16.19 -10.32
CA SER A 66 -3.69 16.54 -11.71
C SER A 66 -2.67 17.49 -12.35
N GLN A 67 -2.01 18.34 -11.55
CA GLN A 67 -1.09 19.40 -12.04
C GLN A 67 0.39 18.99 -11.84
N HIS A 68 0.71 18.15 -10.86
CA HIS A 68 2.08 17.84 -10.47
C HIS A 68 2.40 16.34 -10.53
N ARG A 69 1.79 15.65 -11.50
CA ARG A 69 1.82 14.18 -11.62
C ARG A 69 3.22 13.56 -11.53
N ASP A 70 4.17 14.08 -12.28
CA ASP A 70 5.53 13.52 -12.35
C ASP A 70 6.31 13.75 -11.06
N ALA A 71 6.17 14.93 -10.46
CA ALA A 71 6.79 15.24 -9.18
C ALA A 71 6.25 14.37 -8.04
N ILE A 72 4.94 14.12 -8.02
CA ILE A 72 4.29 13.26 -7.03
C ILE A 72 4.67 11.80 -7.24
N LYS A 73 4.70 11.31 -8.49
CA LYS A 73 5.13 9.92 -8.79
C LYS A 73 6.54 9.62 -8.30
N LYS A 74 7.47 10.57 -8.38
CA LYS A 74 8.84 10.40 -7.86
C LYS A 74 8.90 10.22 -6.34
N LYS A 75 7.85 10.63 -5.61
CA LYS A 75 7.74 10.45 -4.15
C LYS A 75 7.14 9.11 -3.75
N ILE A 76 6.50 8.41 -4.68
CA ILE A 76 5.69 7.20 -4.40
C ILE A 76 6.42 5.97 -4.93
N ALA A 77 6.52 4.91 -4.13
CA ALA A 77 6.74 3.56 -4.63
C ALA A 77 5.49 2.72 -4.38
N TYR A 78 5.13 1.89 -5.35
CA TYR A 78 3.93 1.08 -5.33
C TYR A 78 4.24 -0.40 -5.44
N VAL A 79 3.70 -1.19 -4.51
CA VAL A 79 3.72 -2.65 -4.51
C VAL A 79 2.28 -3.13 -4.79
N PRO A 80 2.00 -3.67 -5.98
CA PRO A 80 0.66 -4.15 -6.34
C PRO A 80 0.34 -5.50 -5.67
N ASP A 81 -0.94 -5.84 -5.62
CA ASP A 81 -1.45 -7.15 -5.17
C ASP A 81 -0.93 -8.31 -6.04
N SER A 82 -0.84 -8.11 -7.35
CA SER A 82 -0.23 -9.08 -8.27
C SER A 82 1.20 -8.66 -8.62
N PRO A 83 2.22 -9.44 -8.21
CA PRO A 83 3.63 -9.15 -8.49
C PRO A 83 4.08 -9.62 -9.88
N ASP A 84 3.16 -9.96 -10.78
CA ASP A 84 3.45 -10.48 -12.11
C ASP A 84 3.92 -9.39 -13.08
N LEU A 85 4.93 -8.63 -12.63
CA LEU A 85 5.54 -7.54 -13.38
C LEU A 85 6.90 -7.97 -13.93
N PHE A 86 7.22 -7.50 -15.14
CA PHE A 86 8.55 -7.66 -15.74
C PHE A 86 9.09 -9.10 -15.75
N LEU A 87 8.24 -10.09 -16.00
CA LEU A 87 8.57 -11.52 -15.93
C LEU A 87 9.76 -11.97 -16.80
N ASN A 88 10.06 -11.22 -17.86
CA ASN A 88 11.17 -11.48 -18.78
C ASN A 88 12.49 -10.83 -18.36
N LEU A 89 12.52 -10.11 -17.24
CA LEU A 89 13.72 -9.56 -16.66
C LEU A 89 14.28 -10.48 -15.58
N THR A 90 15.57 -10.38 -15.30
CA THR A 90 16.12 -10.90 -14.04
C THR A 90 15.74 -9.95 -12.89
N ALA A 91 15.78 -10.44 -11.64
CA ALA A 91 15.56 -9.60 -10.49
C ALA A 91 16.54 -8.41 -10.47
N ASN A 92 17.83 -8.67 -10.80
CA ASN A 92 18.85 -7.65 -10.92
C ASN A 92 18.49 -6.57 -11.97
N ASP A 93 18.08 -6.97 -13.17
CA ASP A 93 17.74 -6.01 -14.23
C ASP A 93 16.54 -5.14 -13.83
N TYR A 94 15.53 -5.72 -13.16
CA TYR A 94 14.39 -4.97 -12.64
C TYR A 94 14.82 -3.94 -11.60
N TRP A 95 15.66 -4.31 -10.63
CA TRP A 95 16.11 -3.35 -9.60
C TRP A 95 16.97 -2.24 -10.21
N TYR A 96 17.88 -2.55 -11.11
CA TYR A 96 18.69 -1.53 -11.80
C TYR A 96 17.86 -0.65 -12.74
N PHE A 97 16.81 -1.18 -13.35
CA PHE A 97 15.85 -0.37 -14.10
C PHE A 97 15.17 0.67 -13.20
N LEU A 98 14.74 0.29 -12.01
CA LEU A 98 14.17 1.24 -11.04
C LEU A 98 15.17 2.31 -10.62
N THR A 99 16.44 1.94 -10.37
CA THR A 99 17.45 2.94 -9.98
C THR A 99 17.65 4.02 -11.03
N ARG A 100 17.51 3.66 -12.31
CA ARG A 100 17.58 4.62 -13.42
C ARG A 100 16.37 5.53 -13.50
N ILE A 101 15.15 4.99 -13.24
CA ILE A 101 13.91 5.79 -13.25
C ILE A 101 13.91 6.82 -12.11
N TYR A 102 14.42 6.42 -10.94
CA TYR A 102 14.44 7.28 -9.76
C TYR A 102 15.73 8.10 -9.59
N ASP A 103 16.61 8.08 -10.59
CA ASP A 103 17.89 8.82 -10.60
C ASP A 103 18.76 8.55 -9.36
N LEU A 104 18.85 7.28 -8.91
CA LEU A 104 19.62 6.92 -7.71
C LEU A 104 21.12 6.89 -7.97
N GLU A 105 21.90 7.34 -6.97
CA GLU A 105 23.35 7.28 -6.99
C GLU A 105 23.87 5.83 -6.93
N ALA A 106 24.65 5.42 -7.93
CA ALA A 106 25.13 4.04 -8.08
C ALA A 106 25.94 3.54 -6.87
N SER A 107 26.67 4.44 -6.17
CA SER A 107 27.46 4.11 -4.98
C SER A 107 26.61 3.64 -3.79
N GLN A 108 25.38 4.10 -3.68
CA GLN A 108 24.47 3.77 -2.58
C GLN A 108 23.57 2.57 -2.90
N VAL A 109 23.36 2.30 -4.19
CA VAL A 109 22.44 1.26 -4.67
C VAL A 109 22.91 -0.13 -4.27
N GLU A 110 24.18 -0.47 -4.52
CA GLU A 110 24.66 -1.84 -4.35
C GLU A 110 24.69 -2.27 -2.87
N GLU A 111 25.11 -1.38 -1.96
CA GLU A 111 25.11 -1.65 -0.53
C GLU A 111 23.69 -1.91 -0.03
N ARG A 112 22.77 -0.99 -0.38
CA ARG A 112 21.36 -1.10 0.02
C ARG A 112 20.67 -2.31 -0.59
N LEU A 113 20.91 -2.59 -1.87
CA LEU A 113 20.37 -3.75 -2.56
C LEU A 113 20.84 -5.06 -1.90
N THR A 114 22.14 -5.15 -1.57
CA THR A 114 22.71 -6.33 -0.89
C THR A 114 22.06 -6.55 0.47
N ALA A 115 21.87 -5.50 1.26
CA ALA A 115 21.18 -5.59 2.56
C ALA A 115 19.73 -6.08 2.39
N LEU A 116 18.98 -5.51 1.42
CA LEU A 116 17.60 -5.91 1.15
C LEU A 116 17.49 -7.35 0.65
N MET A 117 18.36 -7.77 -0.27
CA MET A 117 18.40 -9.17 -0.75
C MET A 117 18.66 -10.15 0.38
N THR A 118 19.55 -9.80 1.31
CA THR A 118 19.84 -10.63 2.50
C THR A 118 18.61 -10.72 3.41
N THR A 119 17.96 -9.58 3.70
CA THR A 119 16.75 -9.53 4.55
C THR A 119 15.62 -10.40 3.99
N PHE A 120 15.37 -10.34 2.68
CA PHE A 120 14.29 -11.07 2.03
C PHE A 120 14.69 -12.44 1.44
N ASP A 121 15.92 -12.91 1.71
CA ASP A 121 16.44 -14.20 1.25
C ASP A 121 16.34 -14.39 -0.27
N LEU A 122 16.88 -13.43 -1.04
CA LEU A 122 16.93 -13.47 -2.51
C LEU A 122 18.34 -13.34 -3.09
N THR A 123 19.37 -13.38 -2.26
CA THR A 123 20.78 -13.18 -2.70
C THR A 123 21.17 -14.16 -3.80
N GLU A 124 20.90 -15.45 -3.62
CA GLU A 124 21.26 -16.51 -4.57
C GLU A 124 20.44 -16.44 -5.88
N ASN A 125 19.29 -15.75 -5.85
CA ASN A 125 18.35 -15.67 -6.96
C ASN A 125 18.50 -14.39 -7.80
N ARG A 126 19.44 -13.52 -7.47
CA ARG A 126 19.61 -12.18 -8.05
C ARG A 126 19.55 -12.16 -9.57
N TYR A 127 20.19 -13.12 -10.23
CA TYR A 127 20.31 -13.18 -11.69
C TYR A 127 19.33 -14.15 -12.37
N ASN A 128 18.40 -14.71 -11.61
CA ASN A 128 17.36 -15.57 -12.15
C ASN A 128 16.22 -14.74 -12.76
N LEU A 129 15.56 -15.29 -13.78
CA LEU A 129 14.38 -14.66 -14.39
C LEU A 129 13.22 -14.60 -13.38
N ILE A 130 12.55 -13.47 -13.30
CA ILE A 130 11.37 -13.29 -12.43
C ILE A 130 10.26 -14.29 -12.78
N SER A 131 10.13 -14.69 -14.05
CA SER A 131 9.19 -15.73 -14.49
C SER A 131 9.39 -17.08 -13.80
N SER A 132 10.63 -17.41 -13.39
CA SER A 132 10.96 -18.68 -12.71
C SER A 132 10.62 -18.69 -11.22
N PHE A 133 10.26 -17.53 -10.64
CA PHE A 133 10.00 -17.38 -9.21
C PHE A 133 8.59 -17.80 -8.82
N SER A 134 8.44 -18.32 -7.60
CA SER A 134 7.13 -18.48 -6.97
C SER A 134 6.45 -17.11 -6.78
N HIS A 135 5.15 -17.11 -6.52
CA HIS A 135 4.41 -15.87 -6.24
C HIS A 135 5.06 -15.07 -5.09
N GLY A 136 5.39 -15.71 -3.96
CA GLY A 136 6.04 -15.06 -2.83
C GLY A 136 7.43 -14.50 -3.17
N MET A 137 8.23 -15.19 -3.99
CA MET A 137 9.53 -14.65 -4.45
C MET A 137 9.33 -13.44 -5.36
N ARG A 138 8.36 -13.45 -6.26
CA ARG A 138 8.01 -12.27 -7.09
C ARG A 138 7.59 -11.10 -6.22
N GLN A 139 6.79 -11.35 -5.19
CA GLN A 139 6.39 -10.32 -4.22
C GLN A 139 7.62 -9.71 -3.52
N LYS A 140 8.56 -10.54 -3.05
CA LYS A 140 9.83 -10.08 -2.46
C LYS A 140 10.63 -9.22 -3.44
N VAL A 141 10.71 -9.58 -4.73
CA VAL A 141 11.40 -8.77 -5.77
C VAL A 141 10.80 -7.37 -5.87
N VAL A 142 9.46 -7.26 -5.93
CA VAL A 142 8.78 -5.96 -6.04
C VAL A 142 8.95 -5.14 -4.75
N VAL A 143 8.86 -5.77 -3.58
CA VAL A 143 9.10 -5.14 -2.27
C VAL A 143 10.52 -4.59 -2.17
N ILE A 144 11.54 -5.39 -2.53
CA ILE A 144 12.94 -4.93 -2.57
C ILE A 144 13.09 -3.72 -3.49
N GLY A 145 12.49 -3.76 -4.69
CA GLY A 145 12.52 -2.64 -5.63
C GLY A 145 11.91 -1.37 -5.05
N ALA A 146 10.77 -1.48 -4.37
CA ALA A 146 10.12 -0.35 -3.72
C ALA A 146 10.94 0.22 -2.56
N LEU A 147 11.55 -0.63 -1.74
CA LEU A 147 12.42 -0.20 -0.65
C LEU A 147 13.74 0.40 -1.15
N LEU A 148 14.28 -0.12 -2.26
CA LEU A 148 15.53 0.35 -2.85
C LEU A 148 15.46 1.84 -3.21
N VAL A 149 14.32 2.30 -3.74
CA VAL A 149 14.13 3.69 -4.15
C VAL A 149 13.85 4.66 -2.99
N ASN A 150 13.67 4.15 -1.77
CA ASN A 150 13.45 4.95 -0.55
C ASN A 150 12.37 6.03 -0.72
N PRO A 151 11.13 5.67 -1.02
CA PRO A 151 10.07 6.62 -1.32
C PRO A 151 9.66 7.41 -0.07
N GLN A 152 9.13 8.63 -0.24
CA GLN A 152 8.47 9.35 0.85
C GLN A 152 7.10 8.72 1.20
N ILE A 153 6.48 8.06 0.21
CA ILE A 153 5.19 7.42 0.33
C ILE A 153 5.30 5.99 -0.21
N TRP A 154 5.11 5.03 0.66
CA TRP A 154 5.12 3.63 0.28
C TRP A 154 3.70 3.09 0.24
N VAL A 155 3.22 2.75 -0.95
CA VAL A 155 1.87 2.26 -1.20
C VAL A 155 1.91 0.76 -1.48
N LEU A 156 1.13 -0.01 -0.71
CA LEU A 156 1.11 -1.46 -0.80
C LEU A 156 -0.33 -1.98 -0.90
N ASP A 157 -0.63 -2.73 -1.94
CA ASP A 157 -1.95 -3.35 -2.14
C ASP A 157 -1.87 -4.83 -1.75
N GLU A 158 -2.53 -5.24 -0.66
CA GLU A 158 -2.56 -6.60 -0.09
C GLU A 158 -1.15 -7.26 0.07
N PRO A 159 -0.13 -6.57 0.60
CA PRO A 159 1.28 -6.92 0.42
C PRO A 159 1.75 -8.19 1.13
N LEU A 160 0.98 -8.70 2.10
CA LEU A 160 1.34 -9.89 2.87
C LEU A 160 0.80 -11.19 2.26
N THR A 161 -0.02 -11.07 1.21
CA THR A 161 -0.62 -12.23 0.54
C THR A 161 0.47 -13.07 -0.13
N GLY A 162 0.51 -14.36 0.18
CA GLY A 162 1.45 -15.31 -0.43
C GLY A 162 2.89 -15.25 0.08
N LEU A 163 3.19 -14.40 1.08
CA LEU A 163 4.48 -14.40 1.77
C LEU A 163 4.53 -15.48 2.85
N ASP A 164 5.71 -16.07 3.03
CA ASP A 164 6.00 -16.91 4.17
C ASP A 164 6.03 -16.10 5.51
N PRO A 165 5.95 -16.74 6.67
CA PRO A 165 5.90 -16.04 7.96
C PRO A 165 7.11 -15.13 8.22
N GLN A 166 8.32 -15.55 7.80
CA GLN A 166 9.51 -14.74 7.99
C GLN A 166 9.49 -13.49 7.13
N ALA A 167 9.21 -13.62 5.82
CA ALA A 167 9.11 -12.49 4.91
C ALA A 167 7.97 -11.52 5.31
N SER A 168 6.86 -12.06 5.83
CA SER A 168 5.77 -11.24 6.37
C SER A 168 6.21 -10.42 7.59
N TYR A 169 7.01 -11.01 8.47
CA TYR A 169 7.58 -10.32 9.62
C TYR A 169 8.54 -9.21 9.17
N ASP A 170 9.49 -9.54 8.28
CA ASP A 170 10.49 -8.59 7.78
C ASP A 170 9.85 -7.42 7.03
N LEU A 171 8.80 -7.68 6.26
CA LEU A 171 8.03 -6.62 5.60
C LEU A 171 7.32 -5.70 6.59
N LYS A 172 6.72 -6.25 7.65
CA LYS A 172 6.10 -5.44 8.73
C LYS A 172 7.13 -4.57 9.45
N GLU A 173 8.31 -5.11 9.75
CA GLU A 173 9.39 -4.34 10.37
C GLU A 173 9.92 -3.24 9.43
N ALA A 174 10.04 -3.53 8.13
CA ALA A 174 10.40 -2.54 7.13
C ALA A 174 9.38 -1.39 7.06
N MET A 175 8.07 -1.68 7.11
CA MET A 175 7.03 -0.65 7.16
C MET A 175 7.13 0.22 8.43
N ARG A 176 7.34 -0.41 9.61
CA ARG A 176 7.52 0.32 10.88
C ARG A 176 8.74 1.22 10.86
N HIS A 177 9.84 0.71 10.31
CA HIS A 177 11.08 1.49 10.20
C HIS A 177 10.88 2.70 9.28
N HIS A 178 10.26 2.47 8.12
CA HIS A 178 9.97 3.50 7.13
C HIS A 178 9.08 4.62 7.69
N ALA A 179 8.04 4.26 8.44
CA ALA A 179 7.17 5.24 9.12
C ALA A 179 7.92 6.02 10.22
N LYS A 180 8.78 5.35 11.02
CA LYS A 180 9.59 6.00 12.05
C LYS A 180 10.59 7.02 11.49
N GLU A 181 11.02 6.86 10.25
CA GLU A 181 11.85 7.85 9.54
C GLU A 181 11.06 9.06 9.05
N GLY A 182 9.76 9.14 9.34
CA GLY A 182 8.89 10.25 8.96
C GLY A 182 8.20 10.06 7.61
N ASN A 183 8.37 8.92 6.96
CA ASN A 183 7.75 8.60 5.68
C ASN A 183 6.33 8.01 5.89
N SER A 184 5.48 8.09 4.87
CA SER A 184 4.11 7.57 4.96
C SER A 184 4.02 6.17 4.37
N VAL A 185 3.27 5.29 5.03
CA VAL A 185 2.91 3.96 4.51
C VAL A 185 1.40 3.87 4.36
N LEU A 186 0.93 3.63 3.14
CA LEU A 186 -0.47 3.27 2.86
C LEU A 186 -0.54 1.80 2.49
N LEU A 187 -1.18 1.00 3.32
CA LEU A 187 -1.41 -0.39 2.99
C LEU A 187 -2.91 -0.67 2.83
N SER A 188 -3.31 -1.42 1.81
CA SER A 188 -4.64 -2.00 1.75
C SER A 188 -4.63 -3.41 2.32
N THR A 189 -5.69 -3.77 3.02
CA THR A 189 -5.87 -5.15 3.46
C THR A 189 -7.34 -5.48 3.73
N HIS A 190 -7.69 -6.74 3.56
CA HIS A 190 -8.94 -7.31 4.05
C HIS A 190 -8.73 -8.15 5.33
N VAL A 191 -7.47 -8.30 5.78
CA VAL A 191 -7.09 -9.05 6.98
C VAL A 191 -7.01 -8.11 8.17
N LEU A 192 -8.05 -8.11 9.00
CA LEU A 192 -8.21 -7.17 10.11
C LEU A 192 -7.12 -7.28 11.17
N SER A 193 -6.62 -8.49 11.46
CA SER A 193 -5.52 -8.69 12.40
C SER A 193 -4.20 -8.04 11.95
N VAL A 194 -3.97 -7.92 10.64
CA VAL A 194 -2.82 -7.18 10.09
C VAL A 194 -2.96 -5.69 10.41
N ALA A 195 -4.16 -5.13 10.17
CA ALA A 195 -4.42 -3.72 10.48
C ALA A 195 -4.27 -3.43 11.98
N GLU A 196 -4.76 -4.31 12.87
CA GLU A 196 -4.61 -4.16 14.31
C GLU A 196 -3.15 -4.17 14.79
N GLN A 197 -2.31 -4.97 14.16
CA GLN A 197 -0.91 -5.12 14.55
C GLN A 197 0.00 -4.01 14.02
N LEU A 198 -0.39 -3.40 12.91
CA LEU A 198 0.55 -2.59 12.12
C LEU A 198 0.13 -1.12 11.98
N CYS A 199 -1.18 -0.84 11.84
CA CYS A 199 -1.64 0.48 11.46
C CYS A 199 -1.83 1.41 12.67
N ASP A 200 -1.37 2.65 12.54
CA ASP A 200 -1.63 3.74 13.49
C ASP A 200 -3.06 4.24 13.35
N ARG A 201 -3.51 4.41 12.10
CA ARG A 201 -4.87 4.80 11.75
C ARG A 201 -5.39 3.93 10.60
N ILE A 202 -6.70 3.83 10.52
CA ILE A 202 -7.38 3.06 9.48
C ILE A 202 -8.48 3.87 8.82
N GLY A 203 -8.74 3.52 7.55
CA GLY A 203 -9.94 3.92 6.82
C GLY A 203 -10.75 2.68 6.42
N ILE A 204 -12.04 2.65 6.76
CA ILE A 204 -12.92 1.55 6.38
C ILE A 204 -13.75 1.97 5.17
N LEU A 205 -13.56 1.25 4.07
CA LEU A 205 -14.31 1.42 2.83
C LEU A 205 -15.46 0.41 2.71
N LYS A 206 -16.63 0.90 2.29
CA LYS A 206 -17.81 0.10 1.96
C LYS A 206 -18.46 0.63 0.70
N LYS A 207 -18.50 -0.18 -0.36
CA LYS A 207 -19.13 0.17 -1.65
C LYS A 207 -18.71 1.55 -2.18
N GLY A 208 -17.42 1.81 -2.16
CA GLY A 208 -16.83 3.05 -2.64
C GLY A 208 -16.95 4.27 -1.72
N LYS A 209 -17.44 4.10 -0.50
CA LYS A 209 -17.57 5.18 0.50
C LYS A 209 -16.71 4.91 1.71
N LEU A 210 -16.06 5.94 2.22
CA LEU A 210 -15.37 5.89 3.50
C LEU A 210 -16.42 5.99 4.62
N ILE A 211 -16.53 4.94 5.45
CA ILE A 211 -17.50 4.89 6.55
C ILE A 211 -16.87 5.12 7.91
N PHE A 212 -15.54 5.02 7.98
CA PHE A 212 -14.75 5.38 9.16
C PHE A 212 -13.34 5.81 8.74
N GLN A 213 -12.80 6.78 9.47
CA GLN A 213 -11.38 7.13 9.46
C GLN A 213 -10.98 7.53 10.89
N GLY A 214 -9.91 6.94 11.39
CA GLY A 214 -9.41 7.24 12.73
C GLY A 214 -8.44 6.18 13.23
N SER A 215 -7.98 6.32 14.48
CA SER A 215 -7.17 5.31 15.14
C SER A 215 -8.01 4.10 15.56
N LEU A 216 -7.35 2.96 15.77
CA LEU A 216 -8.01 1.79 16.34
C LEU A 216 -8.56 2.06 17.73
N ALA A 217 -7.89 2.91 18.52
CA ALA A 217 -8.36 3.32 19.84
C ALA A 217 -9.68 4.10 19.75
N GLU A 218 -9.80 5.05 18.81
CA GLU A 218 -11.04 5.80 18.56
C GLU A 218 -12.17 4.88 18.09
N LEU A 219 -11.85 3.87 17.28
CA LEU A 219 -12.85 2.89 16.84
C LEU A 219 -13.33 2.02 18.00
N LYS A 220 -12.41 1.47 18.79
CA LYS A 220 -12.72 0.64 19.96
C LYS A 220 -13.48 1.42 21.06
N ALA A 221 -13.20 2.71 21.23
CA ALA A 221 -13.94 3.55 22.16
C ALA A 221 -15.43 3.71 21.80
N LYS A 222 -15.79 3.61 20.51
CA LYS A 222 -17.18 3.61 20.05
C LYS A 222 -17.88 2.26 20.24
N TYR A 223 -17.10 1.18 20.40
CA TYR A 223 -17.58 -0.20 20.49
C TYR A 223 -16.79 -0.95 21.59
N PRO A 224 -16.94 -0.61 22.86
CA PRO A 224 -16.01 -0.99 23.94
C PRO A 224 -15.87 -2.50 24.17
N ASP A 225 -16.89 -3.28 23.86
CA ASP A 225 -16.90 -4.73 24.15
C ASP A 225 -16.73 -5.60 22.89
N LYS A 226 -16.31 -5.01 21.76
CA LYS A 226 -16.20 -5.72 20.49
C LYS A 226 -14.76 -5.78 19.98
N ASP A 227 -14.39 -6.90 19.39
CA ASP A 227 -13.17 -7.00 18.58
C ASP A 227 -13.33 -6.28 17.22
N LEU A 228 -12.23 -6.06 16.53
CA LEU A 228 -12.24 -5.33 15.26
C LEU A 228 -13.09 -6.05 14.21
N GLU A 229 -13.14 -7.37 14.21
CA GLU A 229 -13.91 -8.15 13.24
C GLU A 229 -15.40 -7.93 13.44
N SER A 230 -15.90 -8.01 14.68
CA SER A 230 -17.29 -7.73 15.04
C SER A 230 -17.69 -6.30 14.70
N ILE A 231 -16.84 -5.32 15.00
CA ILE A 231 -17.05 -3.91 14.66
C ILE A 231 -17.16 -3.75 13.14
N TYR A 232 -16.22 -4.33 12.40
CA TYR A 232 -16.20 -4.26 10.95
C TYR A 232 -17.47 -4.86 10.34
N LEU A 233 -17.86 -6.06 10.77
CA LEU A 233 -19.07 -6.75 10.28
C LEU A 233 -20.33 -5.92 10.52
N GLU A 234 -20.49 -5.32 11.70
CA GLU A 234 -21.59 -4.43 12.01
C GLU A 234 -21.61 -3.19 11.11
N MET A 235 -20.47 -2.52 10.95
CA MET A 235 -20.35 -1.32 10.10
C MET A 235 -20.65 -1.62 8.64
N VAL A 236 -20.29 -2.81 8.15
CA VAL A 236 -20.61 -3.22 6.76
C VAL A 236 -22.01 -3.81 6.63
N GLY A 237 -22.79 -3.92 7.73
CA GLY A 237 -24.19 -4.34 7.74
C GLY A 237 -24.40 -5.85 7.60
N ARG A 238 -23.42 -6.67 8.00
CA ARG A 238 -23.62 -8.10 8.27
C ARG A 238 -24.05 -8.25 9.75
N LYS A 239 -25.20 -8.86 10.00
CA LYS A 239 -25.57 -9.26 11.37
C LYS A 239 -24.57 -10.34 11.82
N VAL A 240 -23.89 -10.11 12.92
CA VAL A 240 -23.21 -11.16 13.68
C VAL A 240 -24.33 -11.93 14.35
N GLU A 241 -24.63 -13.15 13.93
CA GLU A 241 -25.47 -14.05 14.70
C GLU A 241 -24.65 -14.42 15.94
N GLU A 242 -25.16 -14.05 17.12
CA GLU A 242 -24.63 -14.52 18.39
C GLU A 242 -24.76 -16.05 18.42
N VAL A 243 -23.62 -16.75 18.46
CA VAL A 243 -23.55 -18.20 18.64
C VAL A 243 -23.58 -18.53 20.10
#